data_f30deae758b9aecfeceb5b6f9b197da6
#
_entry.id   f30deae758b9aecfeceb5b6f9b197da6
#
_cell.length_a   1.000
_cell.length_b   1.000
_cell.length_c   1.000
_cell.angle_alpha   90.00
_cell.angle_beta   90.00
_cell.angle_gamma   90.00
#
_symmetry.space_group_name_H-M   'P 1'
#
loop_
_entity.id
_entity.type
_entity.pdbx_description
1 polymer ?
#
loop_
_entity_poly.entity_id
_entity_poly.type
_entity_poly.pdbx_seq_one_letter_code
_entity_poly.pdbx_strand_id
1 'polypeptide(L)'
;MGLCSYLLIGFYYWKESAAAAAKKAFMTTRVGDVFLMVGLLMLYDIYGSLDFAVVFDNPSTGVGEAPVKASELQPALLMLFIGCVGKSAQFPLHVWLPDAMEGPTPVSALIHAATMVNAGLYLVARMMPFVDVDYYGVMGMEDLGIIIAWVGGITAFMAASIAFVQNDIKKVLAYSTMSQLAYIFLGLGSALYLMSTGHRYEGLFVLGGALFHLFNHAMAKGMLFMASGSVIHEMHHAHHELHHHDGHDAHDDHNEHFDAQDMRNMGGLASKMPVTSIAMMLGSMSIIGIPLIGGFWSKEAIIAETW
;
A
#
# COMPACT_ATOMS: atom_id res chain seq x y z
N MET A 1 -11.37 8.46 -4.41
CA MET A 1 -10.79 7.51 -3.44
C MET A 1 -10.72 8.04 -2.01
N GLY A 2 -10.04 9.15 -1.71
CA GLY A 2 -9.85 9.63 -0.33
C GLY A 2 -11.14 9.89 0.46
N LEU A 3 -12.20 10.40 -0.17
CA LEU A 3 -13.49 10.62 0.49
C LEU A 3 -14.17 9.27 0.85
N CYS A 4 -14.18 8.32 -0.09
CA CYS A 4 -14.78 7.00 0.16
C CYS A 4 -14.06 6.27 1.28
N SER A 5 -12.71 6.30 1.30
CA SER A 5 -11.95 5.65 2.38
C SER A 5 -12.17 6.32 3.73
N TYR A 6 -12.28 7.65 3.79
CA TYR A 6 -12.63 8.38 4.99
C TYR A 6 -13.97 7.91 5.58
N LEU A 7 -15.02 7.83 4.74
CA LEU A 7 -16.35 7.38 5.16
C LEU A 7 -16.34 5.91 5.60
N LEU A 8 -15.57 5.07 4.90
CA LEU A 8 -15.48 3.64 5.22
C LEU A 8 -14.66 3.37 6.50
N ILE A 9 -13.57 4.10 6.74
CA ILE A 9 -12.81 4.01 8.00
C ILE A 9 -13.68 4.48 9.17
N GLY A 10 -14.41 5.57 8.99
CA GLY A 10 -15.35 6.13 9.95
C GLY A 10 -16.73 5.45 9.96
N PHE A 11 -16.87 4.22 9.47
CA PHE A 11 -18.13 3.51 9.43
C PHE A 11 -18.79 3.45 10.81
N TYR A 12 -18.01 3.17 11.85
CA TYR A 12 -18.44 3.18 13.26
C TYR A 12 -18.24 4.57 13.88
N TYR A 13 -18.76 5.63 13.24
CA TYR A 13 -18.54 7.04 13.61
C TYR A 13 -18.95 7.39 15.05
N TRP A 14 -19.81 6.60 15.69
CA TRP A 14 -20.19 6.74 17.10
C TRP A 14 -19.07 6.34 18.07
N LYS A 15 -18.04 5.60 17.62
CA LYS A 15 -16.82 5.34 18.38
C LYS A 15 -15.84 6.48 18.17
N GLU A 16 -15.36 7.08 19.26
CA GLU A 16 -14.38 8.19 19.15
C GLU A 16 -13.10 7.77 18.45
N SER A 17 -12.62 6.52 18.69
CA SER A 17 -11.43 5.98 18.02
C SER A 17 -11.59 5.93 16.51
N ALA A 18 -12.72 5.42 15.99
CA ALA A 18 -13.00 5.33 14.57
C ALA A 18 -13.17 6.71 13.92
N ALA A 19 -13.83 7.65 14.60
CA ALA A 19 -13.97 9.02 14.14
C ALA A 19 -12.62 9.76 14.08
N ALA A 20 -11.75 9.55 15.08
CA ALA A 20 -10.39 10.11 15.11
C ALA A 20 -9.51 9.49 14.02
N ALA A 21 -9.56 8.17 13.82
CA ALA A 21 -8.83 7.46 12.78
C ALA A 21 -9.21 7.94 11.37
N ALA A 22 -10.52 8.12 11.11
CA ALA A 22 -11.01 8.64 9.85
C ALA A 22 -10.49 10.07 9.58
N LYS A 23 -10.59 10.97 10.56
CA LYS A 23 -10.05 12.34 10.45
C LYS A 23 -8.55 12.33 10.19
N LYS A 24 -7.77 11.50 10.90
CA LYS A 24 -6.33 11.36 10.72
C LYS A 24 -6.01 10.88 9.31
N ALA A 25 -6.68 9.84 8.82
CA ALA A 25 -6.50 9.33 7.47
C ALA A 25 -6.80 10.38 6.40
N PHE A 26 -7.92 11.11 6.57
CA PHE A 26 -8.29 12.18 5.65
C PHE A 26 -7.26 13.31 5.62
N MET A 27 -6.88 13.85 6.78
CA MET A 27 -5.93 14.97 6.86
C MET A 27 -4.56 14.60 6.31
N THR A 28 -4.02 13.42 6.70
CA THR A 28 -2.70 12.97 6.25
C THR A 28 -2.66 12.76 4.73
N THR A 29 -3.69 12.13 4.16
CA THR A 29 -3.74 11.91 2.71
C THR A 29 -3.97 13.20 1.93
N ARG A 30 -4.66 14.20 2.52
CA ARG A 30 -4.85 15.51 1.89
C ARG A 30 -3.56 16.31 1.77
N VAL A 31 -2.62 16.15 2.69
CA VAL A 31 -1.27 16.72 2.50
C VAL A 31 -0.67 16.22 1.19
N GLY A 32 -0.70 14.91 0.94
CA GLY A 32 -0.25 14.35 -0.35
C GLY A 32 -1.06 14.86 -1.56
N ASP A 33 -2.40 15.01 -1.41
CA ASP A 33 -3.26 15.49 -2.49
C ASP A 33 -2.94 16.93 -2.94
N VAL A 34 -2.49 17.80 -2.02
CA VAL A 34 -2.04 19.16 -2.36
C VAL A 34 -0.83 19.09 -3.29
N PHE A 35 0.18 18.31 -2.94
CA PHE A 35 1.37 18.14 -3.78
C PHE A 35 1.03 17.49 -5.13
N LEU A 36 0.14 16.50 -5.14
CA LEU A 36 -0.35 15.88 -6.36
C LEU A 36 -1.01 16.91 -7.30
N MET A 37 -1.84 17.80 -6.75
CA MET A 37 -2.46 18.87 -7.52
C MET A 37 -1.42 19.82 -8.12
N VAL A 38 -0.43 20.22 -7.34
CA VAL A 38 0.68 21.07 -7.83
C VAL A 38 1.43 20.35 -8.97
N GLY A 39 1.75 19.06 -8.82
CA GLY A 39 2.42 18.28 -9.87
C GLY A 39 1.59 18.19 -11.15
N LEU A 40 0.26 18.01 -11.05
CA LEU A 40 -0.63 18.02 -12.22
C LEU A 40 -0.67 19.38 -12.91
N LEU A 41 -0.70 20.48 -12.15
CA LEU A 41 -0.66 21.83 -12.73
C LEU A 41 0.67 22.10 -13.45
N MET A 42 1.79 21.66 -12.87
CA MET A 42 3.10 21.76 -13.51
C MET A 42 3.16 20.92 -14.81
N LEU A 43 2.61 19.70 -14.84
CA LEU A 43 2.52 18.91 -16.07
C LEU A 43 1.62 19.59 -17.11
N TYR A 44 0.53 20.19 -16.67
CA TYR A 44 -0.35 20.93 -17.59
C TYR A 44 0.38 22.15 -18.19
N ASP A 45 1.19 22.85 -17.42
CA ASP A 45 2.02 23.98 -17.90
C ASP A 45 3.04 23.51 -18.95
N ILE A 46 3.68 22.36 -18.72
CA ILE A 46 4.68 21.78 -19.63
C ILE A 46 4.06 21.27 -20.94
N TYR A 47 2.93 20.54 -20.86
CA TYR A 47 2.37 19.81 -22.01
C TYR A 47 1.09 20.45 -22.60
N GLY A 48 0.47 21.41 -21.90
CA GLY A 48 -0.80 22.01 -22.29
C GLY A 48 -2.00 21.06 -22.20
N SER A 49 -1.78 19.82 -21.76
CA SER A 49 -2.80 18.77 -21.66
C SER A 49 -2.47 17.82 -20.52
N LEU A 50 -3.49 17.13 -19.97
CA LEU A 50 -3.35 16.00 -19.07
C LEU A 50 -3.84 14.69 -19.69
N ASP A 51 -4.19 14.71 -20.97
CA ASP A 51 -4.54 13.49 -21.69
C ASP A 51 -3.30 12.63 -21.91
N PHE A 52 -3.37 11.38 -21.48
CA PHE A 52 -2.28 10.43 -21.63
C PHE A 52 -1.87 10.22 -23.11
N ALA A 53 -2.81 10.25 -24.04
CA ALA A 53 -2.50 10.09 -25.44
C ALA A 53 -1.65 11.24 -25.98
N VAL A 54 -1.84 12.46 -25.45
CA VAL A 54 -1.04 13.64 -25.81
C VAL A 54 0.31 13.64 -25.11
N VAL A 55 0.29 13.42 -23.80
CA VAL A 55 1.50 13.54 -22.94
C VAL A 55 2.50 12.43 -23.21
N PHE A 56 2.04 11.19 -23.54
CA PHE A 56 2.90 10.03 -23.75
C PHE A 56 3.22 9.77 -25.23
N ASP A 57 2.68 10.54 -26.18
CA ASP A 57 3.07 10.42 -27.57
C ASP A 57 4.54 10.82 -27.77
N ASN A 58 4.93 11.95 -27.20
CA ASN A 58 6.33 12.38 -27.15
C ASN A 58 6.64 13.15 -25.84
N PRO A 59 7.02 12.44 -24.77
CA PRO A 59 7.27 13.07 -23.46
C PRO A 59 8.43 14.08 -23.44
N SER A 60 9.34 14.03 -24.43
CA SER A 60 10.44 14.99 -24.56
C SER A 60 10.04 16.32 -25.19
N THR A 61 8.79 16.44 -25.67
CA THR A 61 8.29 17.62 -26.38
C THR A 61 7.10 18.22 -25.66
N GLY A 62 7.22 19.48 -25.26
CA GLY A 62 6.18 20.26 -24.58
C GLY A 62 5.35 21.12 -25.52
N VAL A 63 4.65 22.10 -24.97
CA VAL A 63 3.81 23.06 -25.70
C VAL A 63 4.64 23.79 -26.78
N GLY A 64 4.11 23.83 -28.01
CA GLY A 64 4.78 24.51 -29.12
C GLY A 64 6.03 23.81 -29.62
N GLU A 65 6.10 22.50 -29.47
CA GLU A 65 7.26 21.66 -29.86
C GLU A 65 8.57 22.02 -29.14
N ALA A 66 8.50 22.68 -27.99
CA ALA A 66 9.66 23.01 -27.18
C ALA A 66 10.24 21.77 -26.50
N PRO A 67 11.56 21.57 -26.46
CA PRO A 67 12.16 20.44 -25.77
C PRO A 67 11.97 20.56 -24.26
N VAL A 68 11.41 19.51 -23.63
CA VAL A 68 11.21 19.41 -22.20
C VAL A 68 12.52 19.08 -21.49
N LYS A 69 12.86 19.83 -20.46
CA LYS A 69 14.09 19.65 -19.68
C LYS A 69 13.79 18.88 -18.40
N ALA A 70 14.76 18.07 -17.96
CA ALA A 70 14.68 17.38 -16.66
C ALA A 70 14.46 18.36 -15.50
N SER A 71 15.05 19.57 -15.54
CA SER A 71 14.89 20.59 -14.53
C SER A 71 13.45 21.11 -14.37
N GLU A 72 12.60 20.94 -15.37
CA GLU A 72 11.19 21.34 -15.35
C GLU A 72 10.29 20.13 -15.02
N LEU A 73 10.56 18.97 -15.59
CA LEU A 73 9.75 17.76 -15.44
C LEU A 73 9.99 17.05 -14.11
N GLN A 74 11.23 16.94 -13.65
CA GLN A 74 11.57 16.22 -12.42
C GLN A 74 10.86 16.77 -11.19
N PRO A 75 10.78 18.11 -10.94
CA PRO A 75 9.99 18.65 -9.84
C PRO A 75 8.50 18.30 -9.95
N ALA A 76 7.92 18.32 -11.16
CA ALA A 76 6.52 17.95 -11.36
C ALA A 76 6.25 16.49 -10.98
N LEU A 77 7.10 15.57 -11.43
CA LEU A 77 6.98 14.15 -11.10
C LEU A 77 7.26 13.87 -9.60
N LEU A 78 8.17 14.61 -8.97
CA LEU A 78 8.39 14.53 -7.52
C LEU A 78 7.15 14.98 -6.73
N MET A 79 6.47 16.04 -7.17
CA MET A 79 5.21 16.48 -6.54
C MET A 79 4.12 15.41 -6.68
N LEU A 80 4.00 14.78 -7.85
CA LEU A 80 3.10 13.65 -8.02
C LEU A 80 3.47 12.48 -7.10
N PHE A 81 4.77 12.18 -6.96
CA PHE A 81 5.25 11.12 -6.09
C PHE A 81 4.92 11.38 -4.62
N ILE A 82 5.02 12.61 -4.12
CA ILE A 82 4.58 12.95 -2.74
C ILE A 82 3.09 12.64 -2.56
N GLY A 83 2.27 12.87 -3.58
CA GLY A 83 0.87 12.43 -3.59
C GLY A 83 0.73 10.90 -3.48
N CYS A 84 1.58 10.15 -4.18
CA CYS A 84 1.64 8.69 -4.09
C CYS A 84 2.05 8.23 -2.68
N VAL A 85 3.04 8.88 -2.06
CA VAL A 85 3.49 8.64 -0.67
C VAL A 85 2.31 8.73 0.30
N GLY A 86 1.47 9.77 0.17
CA GLY A 86 0.29 9.94 1.01
C GLY A 86 -0.75 8.84 0.84
N LYS A 87 -1.07 8.45 -0.39
CA LYS A 87 -2.08 7.42 -0.68
C LYS A 87 -1.62 6.00 -0.34
N SER A 88 -0.36 5.69 -0.60
CA SER A 88 0.21 4.36 -0.37
C SER A 88 0.89 4.22 0.99
N ALA A 89 0.66 5.17 1.90
CA ALA A 89 1.18 5.15 3.28
C ALA A 89 2.69 4.90 3.36
N GLN A 90 3.46 5.60 2.53
CA GLN A 90 4.90 5.58 2.60
C GLN A 90 5.43 6.62 3.59
N PHE A 91 6.64 6.42 4.10
CA PHE A 91 7.30 7.40 4.95
C PHE A 91 7.44 8.74 4.21
N PRO A 92 7.12 9.89 4.85
CA PRO A 92 6.67 10.06 6.25
C PRO A 92 5.13 10.05 6.45
N LEU A 93 4.31 9.90 5.40
CA LEU A 93 2.85 10.00 5.46
C LEU A 93 2.15 8.66 5.73
N HIS A 94 2.76 7.77 6.51
CA HIS A 94 2.31 6.39 6.76
C HIS A 94 1.38 6.23 7.97
N VAL A 95 1.36 7.21 8.87
CA VAL A 95 0.78 7.11 10.22
C VAL A 95 -0.74 6.87 10.26
N TRP A 96 -1.44 7.04 9.17
CA TRP A 96 -2.89 6.83 9.08
C TRP A 96 -3.29 5.37 8.85
N LEU A 97 -2.39 4.57 8.25
CA LEU A 97 -2.72 3.22 7.76
C LEU A 97 -3.04 2.23 8.89
N PRO A 98 -2.27 2.15 10.00
CA PRO A 98 -2.59 1.28 11.13
C PRO A 98 -3.90 1.68 11.84
N ASP A 99 -4.19 2.97 11.93
CA ASP A 99 -5.41 3.46 12.57
C ASP A 99 -6.66 3.19 11.71
N ALA A 100 -6.48 3.05 10.39
CA ALA A 100 -7.57 2.66 9.49
C ALA A 100 -8.16 1.27 9.81
N MET A 101 -7.54 0.50 10.71
CA MET A 101 -8.04 -0.80 11.19
C MET A 101 -9.28 -0.68 12.09
N GLU A 102 -9.66 0.50 12.53
CA GLU A 102 -10.90 0.77 13.26
C GLU A 102 -12.17 0.51 12.43
N GLY A 103 -12.05 0.52 11.12
CA GLY A 103 -13.15 0.17 10.21
C GLY A 103 -13.48 -1.33 10.19
N PRO A 104 -14.63 -1.73 9.61
CA PRO A 104 -15.02 -3.13 9.43
C PRO A 104 -13.95 -3.92 8.65
N THR A 105 -13.74 -5.20 8.98
CA THR A 105 -12.69 -6.01 8.33
C THR A 105 -12.81 -6.12 6.81
N PRO A 106 -14.01 -6.24 6.18
CA PRO A 106 -14.14 -6.19 4.72
C PRO A 106 -13.66 -4.86 4.11
N VAL A 107 -13.87 -3.75 4.82
CA VAL A 107 -13.37 -2.43 4.40
C VAL A 107 -11.84 -2.39 4.49
N SER A 108 -11.26 -2.92 5.57
CA SER A 108 -9.81 -3.05 5.71
C SER A 108 -9.23 -3.88 4.56
N ALA A 109 -9.85 -5.02 4.21
CA ALA A 109 -9.46 -5.82 3.05
C ALA A 109 -9.48 -5.01 1.75
N LEU A 110 -10.54 -4.25 1.49
CA LEU A 110 -10.68 -3.44 0.28
C LEU A 110 -9.61 -2.33 0.19
N ILE A 111 -9.37 -1.60 1.27
CA ILE A 111 -8.40 -0.50 1.31
C ILE A 111 -6.98 -1.03 1.09
N HIS A 112 -6.60 -2.14 1.75
CA HIS A 112 -5.24 -2.66 1.79
C HIS A 112 -4.89 -3.59 0.62
N ALA A 113 -5.87 -4.34 0.07
CA ALA A 113 -5.61 -5.28 -1.00
C ALA A 113 -5.73 -4.65 -2.40
N ALA A 114 -6.78 -3.86 -2.66
CA ALA A 114 -7.18 -3.60 -4.03
C ALA A 114 -7.31 -2.13 -4.43
N THR A 115 -7.44 -1.17 -3.49
CA THR A 115 -7.89 0.16 -3.87
C THR A 115 -6.92 1.29 -3.52
N MET A 116 -7.08 1.91 -2.36
CA MET A 116 -6.44 3.18 -2.05
C MET A 116 -4.92 3.13 -2.06
N VAL A 117 -4.37 2.11 -1.42
CA VAL A 117 -2.91 1.98 -1.27
C VAL A 117 -2.21 1.61 -2.58
N ASN A 118 -2.91 0.98 -3.52
CA ASN A 118 -2.37 0.60 -4.84
C ASN A 118 -2.41 1.77 -5.84
N ALA A 119 -3.22 2.81 -5.59
CA ALA A 119 -3.35 3.95 -6.49
C ALA A 119 -2.03 4.71 -6.68
N GLY A 120 -1.26 4.90 -5.59
CA GLY A 120 0.04 5.57 -5.68
C GLY A 120 1.06 4.75 -6.47
N LEU A 121 1.09 3.42 -6.28
CA LEU A 121 1.94 2.52 -7.05
C LEU A 121 1.63 2.56 -8.55
N TYR A 122 0.33 2.52 -8.88
CA TYR A 122 -0.10 2.62 -10.28
C TYR A 122 0.30 3.96 -10.90
N LEU A 123 0.18 5.07 -10.16
CA LEU A 123 0.59 6.38 -10.66
C LEU A 123 2.11 6.44 -10.92
N VAL A 124 2.94 5.88 -10.02
CA VAL A 124 4.40 5.79 -10.25
C VAL A 124 4.72 4.92 -11.47
N ALA A 125 4.04 3.78 -11.63
CA ALA A 125 4.21 2.96 -12.85
C ALA A 125 3.83 3.75 -14.13
N ARG A 126 2.88 4.67 -14.06
CA ARG A 126 2.51 5.56 -15.19
C ARG A 126 3.53 6.67 -15.46
N MET A 127 4.49 6.89 -14.57
CA MET A 127 5.60 7.84 -14.82
C MET A 127 6.70 7.24 -15.72
N MET A 128 6.71 5.92 -15.96
CA MET A 128 7.76 5.26 -16.78
C MET A 128 8.00 5.89 -18.17
N PRO A 129 6.97 6.27 -18.95
CA PRO A 129 7.19 6.88 -20.26
C PRO A 129 7.98 8.19 -20.22
N PHE A 130 7.94 8.94 -19.12
CA PHE A 130 8.67 10.20 -18.98
C PHE A 130 10.19 10.01 -18.88
N VAL A 131 10.64 8.85 -18.39
CA VAL A 131 12.06 8.57 -18.12
C VAL A 131 12.66 7.54 -19.08
N ASP A 132 11.86 6.90 -19.94
CA ASP A 132 12.32 5.91 -20.91
C ASP A 132 13.08 6.60 -22.06
N VAL A 133 14.38 6.79 -21.87
CA VAL A 133 15.24 7.51 -22.83
C VAL A 133 15.33 6.83 -24.20
N ASP A 134 15.06 5.53 -24.28
CA ASP A 134 15.00 4.78 -25.55
C ASP A 134 13.67 5.00 -26.29
N TYR A 135 12.67 5.61 -25.63
CA TYR A 135 11.34 5.88 -26.20
C TYR A 135 10.88 7.33 -25.91
N TYR A 136 11.67 8.29 -26.40
CA TYR A 136 11.39 9.73 -26.27
C TYR A 136 11.28 10.26 -24.84
N GLY A 137 11.80 9.56 -23.81
CA GLY A 137 11.85 10.06 -22.45
C GLY A 137 12.87 11.19 -22.28
N VAL A 138 12.75 11.91 -21.17
CA VAL A 138 13.63 13.03 -20.84
C VAL A 138 14.88 12.53 -20.14
N MET A 139 16.07 12.86 -20.68
CA MET A 139 17.37 12.51 -20.09
C MET A 139 17.62 13.27 -18.77
N GLY A 140 18.38 12.68 -17.86
CA GLY A 140 18.78 13.31 -16.59
C GLY A 140 17.73 13.20 -15.50
N MET A 141 16.98 12.09 -15.48
CA MET A 141 15.91 11.81 -14.51
C MET A 141 16.27 10.72 -13.50
N GLU A 142 17.56 10.34 -13.42
CA GLU A 142 18.06 9.24 -12.57
C GLU A 142 17.72 9.45 -11.09
N ASP A 143 17.84 10.69 -10.61
CA ASP A 143 17.58 11.06 -9.22
C ASP A 143 16.12 10.74 -8.79
N LEU A 144 15.17 10.84 -9.72
CA LEU A 144 13.77 10.50 -9.43
C LEU A 144 13.65 9.03 -9.05
N GLY A 145 14.25 8.13 -9.83
CA GLY A 145 14.26 6.69 -9.56
C GLY A 145 14.91 6.38 -8.20
N ILE A 146 16.07 6.99 -7.93
CA ILE A 146 16.81 6.83 -6.67
C ILE A 146 15.96 7.27 -5.47
N ILE A 147 15.33 8.44 -5.53
CA ILE A 147 14.48 8.95 -4.44
C ILE A 147 13.31 7.99 -4.16
N ILE A 148 12.62 7.53 -5.20
CA ILE A 148 11.49 6.60 -5.07
C ILE A 148 11.96 5.27 -4.46
N ALA A 149 13.08 4.72 -4.92
CA ALA A 149 13.65 3.48 -4.40
C ALA A 149 14.04 3.60 -2.92
N TRP A 150 14.68 4.70 -2.50
CA TRP A 150 15.06 4.93 -1.12
C TRP A 150 13.84 5.09 -0.19
N VAL A 151 12.84 5.86 -0.59
CA VAL A 151 11.59 6.00 0.18
C VAL A 151 10.93 4.63 0.36
N GLY A 152 10.89 3.81 -0.70
CA GLY A 152 10.42 2.44 -0.64
C GLY A 152 11.25 1.58 0.32
N GLY A 153 12.58 1.56 0.18
CA GLY A 153 13.48 0.75 1.00
C GLY A 153 13.39 1.09 2.50
N ILE A 154 13.43 2.38 2.85
CA ILE A 154 13.29 2.87 4.25
C ILE A 154 11.94 2.46 4.82
N THR A 155 10.86 2.67 4.07
CA THR A 155 9.50 2.33 4.52
C THR A 155 9.34 0.82 4.69
N ALA A 156 9.90 0.01 3.78
CA ALA A 156 9.82 -1.45 3.85
C ALA A 156 10.46 -1.98 5.13
N PHE A 157 11.67 -1.52 5.45
CA PHE A 157 12.39 -1.90 6.67
C PHE A 157 11.66 -1.45 7.94
N MET A 158 11.26 -0.17 7.99
CA MET A 158 10.56 0.41 9.13
C MET A 158 9.24 -0.32 9.40
N ALA A 159 8.41 -0.52 8.37
CA ALA A 159 7.10 -1.15 8.53
C ALA A 159 7.23 -2.63 8.94
N ALA A 160 8.19 -3.37 8.37
CA ALA A 160 8.46 -4.74 8.77
C ALA A 160 8.91 -4.84 10.23
N SER A 161 9.80 -3.95 10.68
CA SER A 161 10.27 -3.90 12.07
C SER A 161 9.14 -3.62 13.05
N ILE A 162 8.23 -2.69 12.72
CA ILE A 162 7.07 -2.38 13.58
C ILE A 162 6.09 -3.54 13.62
N ALA A 163 5.91 -4.28 12.52
CA ALA A 163 5.00 -5.44 12.46
C ALA A 163 5.34 -6.52 13.51
N PHE A 164 6.62 -6.70 13.86
CA PHE A 164 7.07 -7.69 14.84
C PHE A 164 6.59 -7.43 16.27
N VAL A 165 6.32 -6.18 16.61
CA VAL A 165 5.92 -5.80 17.99
C VAL A 165 4.40 -5.61 18.12
N GLN A 166 3.62 -5.83 17.07
CA GLN A 166 2.17 -5.71 17.12
C GLN A 166 1.51 -6.98 17.65
N ASN A 167 0.54 -6.81 18.57
CA ASN A 167 -0.29 -7.90 19.10
C ASN A 167 -1.66 -7.98 18.44
N ASP A 168 -2.10 -6.94 17.73
CA ASP A 168 -3.37 -6.87 17.02
C ASP A 168 -3.21 -7.47 15.62
N ILE A 169 -4.01 -8.51 15.31
CA ILE A 169 -3.96 -9.25 14.03
C ILE A 169 -4.17 -8.32 12.82
N LYS A 170 -5.06 -7.32 12.92
CA LYS A 170 -5.32 -6.36 11.84
C LYS A 170 -4.15 -5.39 11.67
N LYS A 171 -3.52 -4.94 12.77
CA LYS A 171 -2.36 -4.05 12.71
C LYS A 171 -1.13 -4.75 12.14
N VAL A 172 -0.88 -6.03 12.48
CA VAL A 172 0.15 -6.85 11.83
C VAL A 172 -0.05 -6.89 10.33
N LEU A 173 -1.29 -7.16 9.88
CA LEU A 173 -1.63 -7.19 8.46
C LEU A 173 -1.47 -5.81 7.79
N ALA A 174 -1.77 -4.71 8.48
CA ALA A 174 -1.59 -3.35 7.99
C ALA A 174 -0.11 -2.99 7.79
N TYR A 175 0.74 -3.23 8.80
CA TYR A 175 2.18 -2.97 8.69
C TYR A 175 2.86 -3.87 7.65
N SER A 176 2.46 -5.13 7.56
CA SER A 176 2.96 -6.01 6.50
C SER A 176 2.46 -5.59 5.10
N THR A 177 1.26 -4.98 4.98
CA THR A 177 0.84 -4.32 3.73
C THR A 177 1.77 -3.17 3.39
N MET A 178 2.02 -2.28 4.34
CA MET A 178 2.92 -1.13 4.14
C MET A 178 4.30 -1.57 3.66
N SER A 179 4.88 -2.62 4.27
CA SER A 179 6.20 -3.12 3.88
C SER A 179 6.22 -3.73 2.47
N GLN A 180 5.16 -4.45 2.06
CA GLN A 180 5.09 -5.04 0.72
C GLN A 180 4.87 -3.98 -0.36
N LEU A 181 4.04 -2.96 -0.11
CA LEU A 181 3.87 -1.83 -1.02
C LEU A 181 5.16 -1.03 -1.17
N ALA A 182 5.87 -0.83 -0.07
CA ALA A 182 7.16 -0.17 -0.06
C ALA A 182 8.22 -0.94 -0.86
N TYR A 183 8.19 -2.27 -0.81
CA TYR A 183 9.01 -3.13 -1.64
C TYR A 183 8.68 -2.97 -3.15
N ILE A 184 7.41 -2.80 -3.51
CA ILE A 184 7.02 -2.47 -4.89
C ILE A 184 7.53 -1.08 -5.29
N PHE A 185 7.49 -0.07 -4.41
CA PHE A 185 8.08 1.24 -4.68
C PHE A 185 9.59 1.17 -4.91
N LEU A 186 10.30 0.35 -4.14
CA LEU A 186 11.72 0.09 -4.37
C LEU A 186 11.93 -0.45 -5.80
N GLY A 187 11.16 -1.47 -6.22
CA GLY A 187 11.22 -2.01 -7.58
C GLY A 187 10.87 -0.98 -8.65
N LEU A 188 9.79 -0.21 -8.46
CA LEU A 188 9.41 0.84 -9.43
C LEU A 188 10.47 1.95 -9.52
N GLY A 189 11.07 2.36 -8.40
CA GLY A 189 12.16 3.33 -8.39
C GLY A 189 13.39 2.81 -9.12
N SER A 190 13.76 1.55 -8.91
CA SER A 190 14.87 0.89 -9.65
C SER A 190 14.57 0.78 -11.14
N ALA A 191 13.33 0.45 -11.52
CA ALA A 191 12.92 0.42 -12.92
C ALA A 191 13.02 1.80 -13.58
N LEU A 192 12.59 2.87 -12.89
CA LEU A 192 12.75 4.25 -13.35
C LEU A 192 14.22 4.61 -13.56
N TYR A 193 15.08 4.26 -12.60
CA TYR A 193 16.52 4.49 -12.71
C TYR A 193 17.14 3.75 -13.92
N LEU A 194 16.86 2.46 -14.08
CA LEU A 194 17.37 1.66 -15.21
C LEU A 194 16.91 2.22 -16.56
N MET A 195 15.65 2.61 -16.68
CA MET A 195 15.14 3.21 -17.92
C MET A 195 15.75 4.57 -18.22
N SER A 196 16.02 5.39 -17.19
CA SER A 196 16.67 6.70 -17.36
C SER A 196 18.16 6.60 -17.75
N THR A 197 18.80 5.46 -17.44
CA THR A 197 20.21 5.18 -17.78
C THR A 197 20.39 4.38 -19.07
N GLY A 198 19.29 4.11 -19.82
CA GLY A 198 19.34 3.37 -21.10
C GLY A 198 19.33 1.85 -20.94
N HIS A 199 19.03 1.31 -19.76
CA HIS A 199 18.87 -0.12 -19.49
C HIS A 199 17.38 -0.50 -19.54
N ARG A 200 16.76 -0.26 -20.69
CA ARG A 200 15.32 -0.38 -20.88
C ARG A 200 14.78 -1.79 -20.62
N TYR A 201 15.48 -2.82 -21.12
CA TYR A 201 15.01 -4.20 -21.00
C TYR A 201 14.99 -4.65 -19.54
N GLU A 202 16.02 -4.35 -18.78
CA GLU A 202 16.12 -4.62 -17.34
C GLU A 202 15.07 -3.82 -16.59
N GLY A 203 14.90 -2.54 -16.92
CA GLY A 203 13.86 -1.68 -16.32
C GLY A 203 12.45 -2.21 -16.58
N LEU A 204 12.14 -2.68 -17.79
CA LEU A 204 10.84 -3.30 -18.12
C LEU A 204 10.64 -4.62 -17.38
N PHE A 205 11.70 -5.41 -17.18
CA PHE A 205 11.63 -6.66 -16.41
C PHE A 205 11.29 -6.38 -14.95
N VAL A 206 11.97 -5.42 -14.31
CA VAL A 206 11.68 -5.00 -12.92
C VAL A 206 10.28 -4.41 -12.80
N LEU A 207 9.84 -3.58 -13.77
CA LEU A 207 8.48 -3.06 -13.82
C LEU A 207 7.44 -4.20 -13.89
N GLY A 208 7.69 -5.19 -14.76
CA GLY A 208 6.85 -6.39 -14.85
C GLY A 208 6.79 -7.16 -13.54
N GLY A 209 7.93 -7.36 -12.88
CA GLY A 209 8.03 -7.96 -11.55
C GLY A 209 7.26 -7.18 -10.48
N ALA A 210 7.37 -5.86 -10.46
CA ALA A 210 6.66 -4.97 -9.54
C ALA A 210 5.14 -5.03 -9.72
N LEU A 211 4.64 -4.99 -10.96
CA LEU A 211 3.22 -5.12 -11.27
C LEU A 211 2.70 -6.54 -10.96
N PHE A 212 3.49 -7.57 -11.24
CA PHE A 212 3.15 -8.95 -10.87
C PHE A 212 3.10 -9.12 -9.34
N HIS A 213 4.02 -8.48 -8.61
CA HIS A 213 3.98 -8.50 -7.14
C HIS A 213 2.76 -7.75 -6.59
N LEU A 214 2.37 -6.63 -7.22
CA LEU A 214 1.13 -5.91 -6.88
C LEU A 214 -0.10 -6.83 -6.97
N PHE A 215 -0.21 -7.61 -8.04
CA PHE A 215 -1.31 -8.56 -8.22
C PHE A 215 -1.29 -9.66 -7.16
N ASN A 216 -0.15 -10.32 -6.95
CA ASN A 216 0.01 -11.36 -5.92
C ASN A 216 -0.29 -10.83 -4.51
N HIS A 217 0.18 -9.63 -4.20
CA HIS A 217 -0.08 -8.95 -2.94
C HIS A 217 -1.59 -8.70 -2.74
N ALA A 218 -2.28 -8.20 -3.76
CA ALA A 218 -3.72 -7.93 -3.68
C ALA A 218 -4.51 -9.21 -3.36
N MET A 219 -4.21 -10.32 -4.02
CA MET A 219 -4.87 -11.61 -3.78
C MET A 219 -4.56 -12.16 -2.38
N ALA A 220 -3.28 -12.18 -1.99
CA ALA A 220 -2.86 -12.69 -0.69
C ALA A 220 -3.43 -11.85 0.47
N LYS A 221 -3.38 -10.52 0.37
CA LYS A 221 -3.90 -9.63 1.41
C LYS A 221 -5.41 -9.66 1.51
N GLY A 222 -6.12 -9.70 0.38
CA GLY A 222 -7.57 -9.89 0.38
C GLY A 222 -7.96 -11.14 1.17
N MET A 223 -7.31 -12.27 0.87
CA MET A 223 -7.53 -13.54 1.57
C MET A 223 -7.19 -13.45 3.07
N LEU A 224 -6.05 -12.87 3.45
CA LEU A 224 -5.62 -12.75 4.84
C LEU A 224 -6.56 -11.86 5.68
N PHE A 225 -6.99 -10.72 5.15
CA PHE A 225 -7.95 -9.86 5.85
C PHE A 225 -9.32 -10.52 6.00
N MET A 226 -9.82 -11.21 4.98
CA MET A 226 -11.08 -11.93 5.09
C MET A 226 -11.00 -13.08 6.11
N ALA A 227 -9.88 -13.81 6.10
CA ALA A 227 -9.63 -14.88 7.08
C ALA A 227 -9.51 -14.31 8.51
N SER A 228 -8.81 -13.18 8.71
CA SER A 228 -8.75 -12.51 10.02
C SER A 228 -10.12 -12.05 10.48
N GLY A 229 -10.99 -11.59 9.57
CA GLY A 229 -12.37 -11.25 9.88
C GLY A 229 -13.19 -12.42 10.41
N SER A 230 -13.03 -13.61 9.81
CA SER A 230 -13.65 -14.83 10.31
C SER A 230 -13.14 -15.20 11.71
N VAL A 231 -11.84 -15.08 11.97
CA VAL A 231 -11.27 -15.35 13.30
C VAL A 231 -11.84 -14.38 14.34
N ILE A 232 -11.84 -13.08 14.06
CA ILE A 232 -12.36 -12.05 14.97
C ILE A 232 -13.85 -12.29 15.28
N HIS A 233 -14.64 -12.67 14.26
CA HIS A 233 -16.06 -12.97 14.42
C HIS A 233 -16.29 -14.12 15.38
N GLU A 234 -15.61 -15.24 15.20
CA GLU A 234 -15.74 -16.42 16.07
C GLU A 234 -15.21 -16.16 17.48
N MET A 235 -14.17 -15.35 17.64
CA MET A 235 -13.67 -14.94 18.96
C MET A 235 -14.71 -14.10 19.72
N HIS A 236 -15.43 -13.22 19.04
CA HIS A 236 -16.56 -12.48 19.63
C HIS A 236 -17.68 -13.41 20.04
N HIS A 237 -18.06 -14.37 19.18
CA HIS A 237 -19.10 -15.34 19.50
C HIS A 237 -18.75 -16.20 20.71
N ALA A 238 -17.54 -16.76 20.72
CA ALA A 238 -17.09 -17.59 21.83
C ALA A 238 -17.07 -16.83 23.18
N HIS A 239 -16.64 -15.58 23.18
CA HIS A 239 -16.68 -14.75 24.38
C HIS A 239 -18.11 -14.49 24.85
N HIS A 240 -19.03 -14.20 23.93
CA HIS A 240 -20.43 -13.94 24.25
C HIS A 240 -21.12 -15.19 24.82
N GLU A 241 -20.87 -16.38 24.26
CA GLU A 241 -21.44 -17.66 24.76
C GLU A 241 -20.94 -18.00 26.17
N LEU A 242 -19.67 -17.77 26.47
CA LEU A 242 -19.11 -18.02 27.80
C LEU A 242 -19.80 -17.17 28.88
N HIS A 243 -20.06 -15.88 28.58
CA HIS A 243 -20.75 -14.99 29.56
C HIS A 243 -22.25 -15.19 29.64
N HIS A 244 -22.90 -15.80 28.65
CA HIS A 244 -24.33 -16.17 28.76
C HIS A 244 -24.57 -17.43 29.58
N HIS A 245 -23.59 -18.32 29.74
CA HIS A 245 -23.71 -19.55 30.54
C HIS A 245 -23.51 -19.31 32.03
N ASP A 246 -22.81 -18.27 32.42
CA ASP A 246 -22.67 -17.84 33.83
C ASP A 246 -23.83 -16.95 34.23
N GLY A 247 -25.06 -17.53 34.17
CA GLY A 247 -26.30 -16.83 34.50
C GLY A 247 -26.32 -16.34 35.95
N HIS A 248 -26.73 -15.08 36.12
CA HIS A 248 -27.11 -14.36 37.34
C HIS A 248 -25.99 -13.95 38.31
N ASP A 249 -26.01 -12.62 38.59
CA ASP A 249 -25.44 -11.93 39.73
C ASP A 249 -23.91 -11.74 39.75
N ALA A 250 -23.42 -10.86 38.91
CA ALA A 250 -22.22 -10.10 39.27
C ALA A 250 -22.30 -8.68 38.66
N HIS A 251 -22.81 -7.77 39.46
CA HIS A 251 -22.34 -6.39 39.46
C HIS A 251 -20.88 -6.41 39.93
N ASP A 252 -19.96 -6.78 39.09
CA ASP A 252 -18.54 -6.60 39.38
C ASP A 252 -17.87 -5.91 38.19
N ASP A 253 -17.34 -4.73 38.50
CA ASP A 253 -16.65 -3.72 37.72
C ASP A 253 -15.28 -4.19 37.20
N HIS A 254 -15.07 -5.46 36.97
CA HIS A 254 -13.83 -6.04 36.40
C HIS A 254 -14.07 -6.71 35.03
N ASN A 255 -14.73 -5.99 34.11
CA ASN A 255 -14.63 -6.31 32.70
C ASN A 255 -13.20 -6.00 32.27
N GLU A 256 -12.28 -6.95 32.41
CA GLU A 256 -11.08 -6.98 31.56
C GLU A 256 -11.60 -6.87 30.15
N HIS A 257 -11.24 -5.77 29.47
CA HIS A 257 -11.69 -5.48 28.12
C HIS A 257 -11.19 -6.58 27.19
N PHE A 258 -11.99 -7.62 26.96
CA PHE A 258 -11.68 -8.65 25.99
C PHE A 258 -11.60 -8.02 24.61
N ASP A 259 -10.42 -8.05 24.01
CA ASP A 259 -10.20 -7.64 22.63
C ASP A 259 -10.07 -8.88 21.73
N ALA A 260 -11.08 -9.09 20.87
CA ALA A 260 -11.09 -10.18 19.93
C ALA A 260 -10.04 -10.03 18.80
N GLN A 261 -9.36 -8.87 18.68
CA GLN A 261 -8.28 -8.63 17.73
C GLN A 261 -6.91 -8.95 18.31
N ASP A 262 -6.80 -9.10 19.65
CA ASP A 262 -5.54 -9.39 20.32
C ASP A 262 -5.14 -10.87 20.13
N MET A 263 -4.03 -11.10 19.41
CA MET A 263 -3.53 -12.45 19.12
C MET A 263 -3.11 -13.23 20.39
N ARG A 264 -2.85 -12.57 21.52
CA ARG A 264 -2.55 -13.22 22.79
C ARG A 264 -3.74 -14.02 23.33
N ASN A 265 -4.95 -13.62 22.93
CA ASN A 265 -6.19 -14.30 23.30
C ASN A 265 -6.55 -15.45 22.34
N MET A 266 -5.77 -15.63 21.25
CA MET A 266 -6.04 -16.61 20.22
C MET A 266 -5.15 -17.83 20.39
N GLY A 267 -5.74 -19.05 20.33
CA GLY A 267 -5.00 -20.31 20.39
C GLY A 267 -5.81 -21.49 19.89
N GLY A 268 -5.14 -22.52 19.34
CA GLY A 268 -5.77 -23.78 18.92
C GLY A 268 -6.81 -23.69 17.81
N LEU A 269 -6.91 -22.56 17.09
CA LEU A 269 -7.97 -22.28 16.11
C LEU A 269 -7.91 -23.18 14.87
N ALA A 270 -6.75 -23.74 14.53
CA ALA A 270 -6.57 -24.58 13.34
C ALA A 270 -7.49 -25.78 13.32
N SER A 271 -7.77 -26.41 14.48
CA SER A 271 -8.67 -27.55 14.59
C SER A 271 -10.15 -27.17 14.51
N LYS A 272 -10.50 -25.94 14.93
CA LYS A 272 -11.87 -25.42 14.93
C LYS A 272 -12.25 -24.76 13.60
N MET A 273 -11.29 -24.10 12.95
CA MET A 273 -11.48 -23.36 11.71
C MET A 273 -10.47 -23.80 10.63
N PRO A 274 -10.54 -25.05 10.13
CA PRO A 274 -9.50 -25.60 9.23
C PRO A 274 -9.40 -24.85 7.91
N VAL A 275 -10.51 -24.41 7.32
CA VAL A 275 -10.52 -23.64 6.06
C VAL A 275 -9.85 -22.28 6.24
N THR A 276 -10.20 -21.55 7.29
CA THR A 276 -9.60 -20.25 7.63
C THR A 276 -8.11 -20.40 7.92
N SER A 277 -7.71 -21.47 8.62
CA SER A 277 -6.31 -21.77 8.93
C SER A 277 -5.49 -22.03 7.66
N ILE A 278 -6.01 -22.79 6.71
CA ILE A 278 -5.38 -23.04 5.41
C ILE A 278 -5.24 -21.72 4.63
N ALA A 279 -6.29 -20.92 4.59
CA ALA A 279 -6.26 -19.61 3.91
C ALA A 279 -5.20 -18.68 4.52
N MET A 280 -5.13 -18.58 5.86
CA MET A 280 -4.10 -17.80 6.57
C MET A 280 -2.69 -18.32 6.25
N MET A 281 -2.50 -19.64 6.24
CA MET A 281 -1.22 -20.26 5.93
C MET A 281 -0.79 -19.95 4.48
N LEU A 282 -1.66 -20.18 3.49
CA LEU A 282 -1.35 -19.94 2.08
C LEU A 282 -1.08 -18.47 1.79
N GLY A 283 -1.87 -17.54 2.38
CA GLY A 283 -1.65 -16.12 2.24
C GLY A 283 -0.33 -15.67 2.85
N SER A 284 0.02 -16.19 4.03
CA SER A 284 1.29 -15.90 4.70
C SER A 284 2.48 -16.43 3.89
N MET A 285 2.40 -17.67 3.37
CA MET A 285 3.43 -18.26 2.51
C MET A 285 3.65 -17.44 1.24
N SER A 286 2.59 -16.89 0.65
CA SER A 286 2.68 -16.02 -0.53
C SER A 286 3.41 -14.70 -0.19
N ILE A 287 3.11 -14.07 0.95
CA ILE A 287 3.75 -12.82 1.37
C ILE A 287 5.21 -13.03 1.76
N ILE A 288 5.54 -14.14 2.43
CA ILE A 288 6.92 -14.51 2.78
C ILE A 288 7.74 -14.74 1.49
N GLY A 289 7.13 -15.29 0.46
CA GLY A 289 7.80 -15.61 -0.79
C GLY A 289 8.42 -17.02 -0.74
N ILE A 290 7.63 -18.01 -0.30
CA ILE A 290 8.07 -19.42 -0.33
C ILE A 290 8.06 -19.88 -1.79
N PRO A 291 9.11 -20.62 -2.26
CA PRO A 291 9.12 -21.22 -3.59
C PRO A 291 7.84 -22.02 -3.88
N LEU A 292 7.39 -22.04 -5.11
CA LEU A 292 6.13 -22.62 -5.61
C LEU A 292 4.90 -21.70 -5.52
N ILE A 293 4.94 -20.61 -4.78
CA ILE A 293 3.84 -19.64 -4.68
C ILE A 293 4.21 -18.36 -5.44
N GLY A 294 3.22 -17.68 -6.04
CA GLY A 294 3.44 -16.52 -6.91
C GLY A 294 4.26 -15.38 -6.28
N GLY A 295 4.19 -15.23 -4.94
CA GLY A 295 4.97 -14.23 -4.20
C GLY A 295 6.50 -14.41 -4.31
N PHE A 296 6.99 -15.61 -4.44
CA PHE A 296 8.42 -15.90 -4.68
C PHE A 296 8.88 -15.32 -6.02
N TRP A 297 8.24 -15.73 -7.11
CA TRP A 297 8.61 -15.33 -8.46
C TRP A 297 8.57 -13.81 -8.67
N SER A 298 7.58 -13.15 -8.10
CA SER A 298 7.46 -11.70 -8.22
C SER A 298 8.52 -10.93 -7.42
N LYS A 299 8.94 -11.45 -6.26
CA LYS A 299 10.03 -10.85 -5.48
C LYS A 299 11.38 -11.06 -6.13
N GLU A 300 11.65 -12.27 -6.62
CA GLU A 300 12.88 -12.57 -7.37
C GLU A 300 13.02 -11.66 -8.60
N ALA A 301 11.94 -11.47 -9.36
CA ALA A 301 11.96 -10.59 -10.54
C ALA A 301 12.29 -9.12 -10.19
N ILE A 302 11.92 -8.65 -8.98
CA ILE A 302 12.31 -7.31 -8.53
C ILE A 302 13.79 -7.28 -8.11
N ILE A 303 14.25 -8.27 -7.33
CA ILE A 303 15.61 -8.27 -6.76
C ILE A 303 16.66 -8.53 -7.83
N ALA A 304 16.38 -9.42 -8.80
CA ALA A 304 17.36 -9.90 -9.77
C ALA A 304 18.07 -8.78 -10.55
N GLU A 305 17.37 -7.68 -10.83
CA GLU A 305 17.88 -6.58 -11.64
C GLU A 305 18.07 -5.27 -10.84
N THR A 306 17.83 -5.29 -9.52
CA THR A 306 18.03 -4.11 -8.66
C THR A 306 19.47 -3.99 -8.11
N TRP A 307 20.32 -4.94 -8.40
CA TRP A 307 21.73 -4.99 -7.95
C TRP A 307 22.70 -4.62 -9.06
#